data_121ed33d9cc72e44d4cce9276417104c
#
_entry.id   121ed33d9cc72e44d4cce9276417104c
#
_cell.length_a   1.000
_cell.length_b   1.000
_cell.length_c   1.000
_cell.angle_alpha   90.00
_cell.angle_beta   90.00
_cell.angle_gamma   90.00
#
_symmetry.space_group_name_H-M   'P 1'
#
loop_
_entity.id
_entity.type
_entity.pdbx_description
1 polymer ?
#
loop_
_entity_poly.entity_id
_entity_poly.type
_entity_poly.pdbx_seq_one_letter_code
_entity_poly.pdbx_strand_id
1 'polypeptide(L)'
;APSLVGSEMCIRDRPLIHLDTSHSLEEGTEMSRLNCRDPDAAVRMGKSLRKIRREKDSIGSVVELLILGLPIGVGEPWFDGLEPSLARALMAIPGARAIEFSNGIEASRMRGSENNDMWAPGDVAPELEGAKTGDADGALGGRSTGAPLRVLVHFKPPSSLPREQFTLHLPSNKKQSLKVGGRHDPVIGPRAAPVVEAVAM
;
A
#
# COMPACT_ATOMS: atom_id res chain seq x y z
N ALA A 1 20.67 -13.17 -0.61
CA ALA A 1 20.18 -12.38 -1.73
C ALA A 1 19.47 -11.16 -1.19
N PRO A 2 19.61 -9.98 -1.81
CA PRO A 2 18.86 -8.82 -1.36
C PRO A 2 17.37 -9.09 -1.55
N SER A 3 16.59 -8.87 -0.48
CA SER A 3 15.13 -8.87 -0.58
C SER A 3 14.71 -7.77 -1.55
N LEU A 4 13.96 -8.12 -2.57
CA LEU A 4 13.40 -7.13 -3.48
C LEU A 4 12.10 -6.60 -2.87
N VAL A 5 12.12 -5.32 -2.51
CA VAL A 5 10.95 -4.61 -2.03
C VAL A 5 10.53 -3.62 -3.11
N GLY A 6 9.28 -3.67 -3.49
CA GLY A 6 8.71 -2.74 -4.47
C GLY A 6 7.37 -2.21 -3.99
N SER A 7 7.09 -0.93 -4.22
CA SER A 7 5.82 -0.31 -3.85
C SER A 7 5.12 0.32 -5.04
N GLU A 8 3.81 0.23 -5.05
CA GLU A 8 2.94 0.81 -6.06
C GLU A 8 1.74 1.53 -5.48
N MET A 9 1.22 2.48 -6.23
CA MET A 9 0.04 3.23 -5.85
C MET A 9 -1.18 2.82 -6.68
N CYS A 10 -2.29 2.54 -5.99
CA CYS A 10 -3.61 2.36 -6.60
C CYS A 10 -4.58 3.43 -6.12
N ILE A 11 -5.35 4.02 -7.04
CA ILE A 11 -6.46 4.94 -6.75
C ILE A 11 -7.76 4.23 -7.09
N ARG A 12 -8.49 3.84 -6.04
CA ARG A 12 -9.90 3.44 -5.93
C ARG A 12 -10.51 2.43 -6.91
N ASP A 13 -9.93 2.10 -8.04
CA ASP A 13 -10.42 1.05 -8.92
C ASP A 13 -9.33 0.00 -9.09
N ARG A 14 -9.63 -1.21 -8.60
CA ARG A 14 -8.75 -2.36 -8.81
C ARG A 14 -8.37 -2.46 -10.28
N PRO A 15 -7.13 -2.55 -10.60
CA PRO A 15 -6.60 -3.87 -10.89
C PRO A 15 -5.32 -4.16 -10.12
N LEU A 16 -5.30 -5.27 -9.49
CA LEU A 16 -4.12 -5.97 -9.05
C LEU A 16 -3.33 -6.40 -10.27
N ILE A 17 -2.15 -5.90 -10.42
CA ILE A 17 -1.26 -6.33 -11.48
C ILE A 17 0.05 -6.74 -10.85
N HIS A 18 0.41 -7.99 -11.07
CA HIS A 18 1.72 -8.53 -10.76
C HIS A 18 2.81 -7.72 -11.43
N LEU A 19 3.86 -7.40 -10.69
CA LEU A 19 4.94 -6.60 -11.20
C LEU A 19 6.28 -7.25 -10.97
N ASP A 20 6.97 -7.34 -12.07
CA ASP A 20 8.39 -7.59 -12.11
C ASP A 20 9.13 -6.31 -11.68
N THR A 21 9.82 -6.38 -10.53
CA THR A 21 10.54 -5.25 -9.93
C THR A 21 11.84 -4.92 -10.66
N SER A 22 12.18 -5.62 -11.74
CA SER A 22 13.46 -5.49 -12.44
C SER A 22 13.56 -4.26 -13.34
N HIS A 23 12.48 -3.54 -13.61
CA HIS A 23 12.47 -2.39 -14.50
C HIS A 23 12.27 -1.07 -13.75
N SER A 24 13.26 -0.18 -13.86
CA SER A 24 13.12 1.21 -13.44
C SER A 24 12.04 1.91 -14.30
N LEU A 25 11.17 2.69 -13.65
CA LEU A 25 10.19 3.50 -14.37
C LEU A 25 10.90 4.62 -15.14
N GLU A 26 10.54 4.83 -16.40
CA GLU A 26 11.07 5.94 -17.20
C GLU A 26 10.73 7.28 -16.55
N GLU A 27 11.76 8.09 -16.28
CA GLU A 27 11.58 9.40 -15.67
C GLU A 27 10.69 10.32 -16.51
N GLY A 28 9.85 11.11 -15.84
CA GLY A 28 8.97 12.08 -16.48
C GLY A 28 7.65 11.52 -17.01
N THR A 29 7.44 10.21 -17.00
CA THR A 29 6.16 9.59 -17.40
C THR A 29 5.10 9.71 -16.31
N GLU A 30 3.81 9.51 -16.64
CA GLU A 30 2.74 9.41 -15.63
C GLU A 30 2.98 8.22 -14.70
N MET A 31 3.53 7.12 -15.20
CA MET A 31 3.92 5.95 -14.41
C MET A 31 4.92 6.33 -13.31
N SER A 32 6.00 7.02 -13.67
CA SER A 32 7.02 7.48 -12.73
C SER A 32 6.48 8.47 -11.71
N ARG A 33 5.65 9.45 -12.15
CA ARG A 33 5.06 10.45 -11.25
C ARG A 33 4.10 9.89 -10.24
N LEU A 34 3.42 8.80 -10.58
CA LEU A 34 2.41 8.16 -9.76
C LEU A 34 2.92 6.91 -9.04
N ASN A 35 4.16 6.52 -9.30
CA ASN A 35 4.71 5.26 -8.81
C ASN A 35 3.81 4.07 -9.19
N CYS A 36 3.32 4.06 -10.43
CA CYS A 36 2.39 3.06 -10.94
C CYS A 36 2.99 2.42 -12.19
N ARG A 37 3.17 1.12 -12.17
CA ARG A 37 3.80 0.38 -13.28
C ARG A 37 2.82 -0.05 -14.37
N ASP A 38 1.52 -0.06 -14.07
CA ASP A 38 0.50 -0.26 -15.10
C ASP A 38 0.27 1.05 -15.86
N PRO A 39 0.62 1.12 -17.16
CA PRO A 39 0.46 2.33 -17.96
C PRO A 39 -0.99 2.76 -18.09
N ASP A 40 -1.92 1.83 -18.21
CA ASP A 40 -3.34 2.14 -18.34
C ASP A 40 -3.92 2.65 -17.02
N ALA A 41 -3.53 2.04 -15.90
CA ALA A 41 -3.90 2.52 -14.58
C ALA A 41 -3.29 3.91 -14.31
N ALA A 42 -2.02 4.14 -14.67
CA ALA A 42 -1.37 5.44 -14.51
C ALA A 42 -2.11 6.55 -15.28
N VAL A 43 -2.54 6.26 -16.51
CA VAL A 43 -3.35 7.20 -17.32
C VAL A 43 -4.71 7.48 -16.66
N ARG A 44 -5.41 6.44 -16.17
CA ARG A 44 -6.69 6.60 -15.46
C ARG A 44 -6.53 7.43 -14.19
N MET A 45 -5.52 7.11 -13.37
CA MET A 45 -5.19 7.86 -12.16
C MET A 45 -4.84 9.31 -12.46
N GLY A 46 -4.01 9.57 -13.47
CA GLY A 46 -3.65 10.92 -13.90
C GLY A 46 -4.88 11.75 -14.32
N LYS A 47 -5.83 11.15 -15.04
CA LYS A 47 -7.12 11.81 -15.38
C LYS A 47 -7.92 12.14 -14.13
N SER A 48 -8.05 11.19 -13.20
CA SER A 48 -8.78 11.39 -11.93
C SER A 48 -8.16 12.48 -11.08
N LEU A 49 -6.84 12.50 -10.94
CA LEU A 49 -6.13 13.53 -10.18
C LEU A 49 -6.26 14.92 -10.79
N ARG A 50 -6.23 15.03 -12.12
CA ARG A 50 -6.48 16.31 -12.81
C ARG A 50 -7.91 16.81 -12.56
N LYS A 51 -8.90 15.92 -12.54
CA LYS A 51 -10.29 16.27 -12.18
C LYS A 51 -10.38 16.76 -10.74
N ILE A 52 -9.89 16.01 -9.77
CA ILE A 52 -9.88 16.36 -8.34
C ILE A 52 -9.18 17.70 -8.10
N ARG A 53 -8.05 17.94 -8.77
CA ARG A 53 -7.33 19.22 -8.65
C ARG A 53 -8.16 20.40 -9.18
N ARG A 54 -8.90 20.22 -10.28
CA ARG A 54 -9.82 21.27 -10.79
C ARG A 54 -10.97 21.55 -9.82
N GLU A 55 -11.45 20.53 -9.14
CA GLU A 55 -12.50 20.63 -8.11
C GLU A 55 -11.98 21.19 -6.78
N LYS A 56 -10.66 21.48 -6.70
CA LYS A 56 -9.98 21.95 -5.48
C LYS A 56 -10.20 21.01 -4.30
N ASP A 57 -10.21 19.72 -4.58
CA ASP A 57 -10.42 18.65 -3.61
C ASP A 57 -9.20 17.71 -3.49
N SER A 58 -9.31 16.72 -2.65
CA SER A 58 -8.32 15.67 -2.43
C SER A 58 -8.96 14.28 -2.46
N ILE A 59 -8.14 13.26 -2.62
CA ILE A 59 -8.59 11.86 -2.66
C ILE A 59 -7.64 10.98 -1.85
N GLY A 60 -8.19 9.92 -1.24
CA GLY A 60 -7.40 8.87 -0.60
C GLY A 60 -6.67 8.01 -1.62
N SER A 61 -5.76 7.21 -1.15
CA SER A 61 -4.96 6.30 -1.97
C SER A 61 -4.60 5.04 -1.22
N VAL A 62 -4.27 4.00 -1.97
CA VAL A 62 -3.68 2.77 -1.44
C VAL A 62 -2.30 2.61 -2.07
N VAL A 63 -1.32 2.29 -1.25
CA VAL A 63 0.02 1.88 -1.70
C VAL A 63 0.12 0.39 -1.50
N GLU A 64 0.43 -0.33 -2.56
CA GLU A 64 0.74 -1.74 -2.53
C GLU A 64 2.24 -1.92 -2.35
N LEU A 65 2.61 -2.74 -1.39
CA LEU A 65 3.97 -3.17 -1.11
C LEU A 65 4.06 -4.68 -1.34
N LEU A 66 5.00 -5.09 -2.16
CA LEU A 66 5.31 -6.49 -2.39
C LEU A 66 6.72 -6.79 -1.88
N ILE A 67 6.82 -7.73 -0.97
CA ILE A 67 8.09 -8.19 -0.40
C ILE A 67 8.39 -9.59 -0.94
N LEU A 68 9.51 -9.73 -1.61
CA LEU A 68 9.95 -10.95 -2.26
C LEU A 68 11.25 -11.46 -1.63
N GLY A 69 11.48 -12.76 -1.72
CA GLY A 69 12.74 -13.38 -1.31
C GLY A 69 12.96 -13.42 0.20
N LEU A 70 11.89 -13.33 1.01
CA LEU A 70 11.99 -13.58 2.44
C LEU A 70 12.32 -15.06 2.68
N PRO A 71 13.38 -15.38 3.44
CA PRO A 71 13.61 -16.74 3.88
C PRO A 71 12.44 -17.28 4.70
N ILE A 72 12.19 -18.58 4.65
CA ILE A 72 11.17 -19.23 5.49
C ILE A 72 11.54 -19.07 6.97
N GLY A 73 10.57 -18.75 7.82
CA GLY A 73 10.72 -18.72 9.27
C GLY A 73 11.18 -17.39 9.86
N VAL A 74 11.27 -16.32 9.06
CA VAL A 74 11.58 -14.97 9.56
C VAL A 74 10.38 -14.44 10.35
N GLY A 75 10.60 -13.96 11.56
CA GLY A 75 9.60 -13.43 12.47
C GLY A 75 9.44 -14.29 13.72
N GLU A 76 8.62 -13.81 14.64
CA GLU A 76 8.32 -14.44 15.92
C GLU A 76 6.81 -14.67 16.08
N PRO A 77 6.36 -15.48 17.04
CA PRO A 77 4.94 -15.59 17.32
C PRO A 77 4.36 -14.30 17.94
N TRP A 78 3.05 -14.10 17.79
CA TRP A 78 2.28 -13.05 18.45
C TRP A 78 2.70 -11.63 18.09
N PHE A 79 3.04 -10.81 19.07
CA PHE A 79 3.25 -9.36 18.92
C PHE A 79 4.49 -8.98 18.11
N ASP A 80 5.50 -9.82 18.09
CA ASP A 80 6.75 -9.64 17.37
C ASP A 80 6.78 -10.44 16.04
N GLY A 81 5.62 -10.94 15.64
CA GLY A 81 5.42 -11.59 14.35
C GLY A 81 5.70 -10.64 13.19
N LEU A 82 5.93 -11.22 12.01
CA LEU A 82 6.25 -10.47 10.81
C LEU A 82 5.16 -9.46 10.46
N GLU A 83 3.90 -9.89 10.38
CA GLU A 83 2.77 -9.01 10.05
C GLU A 83 2.51 -7.96 11.13
N PRO A 84 2.44 -8.28 12.44
CA PRO A 84 2.32 -7.28 13.50
C PRO A 84 3.42 -6.23 13.50
N SER A 85 4.67 -6.64 13.24
CA SER A 85 5.81 -5.74 13.20
C SER A 85 5.73 -4.78 12.01
N LEU A 86 5.42 -5.30 10.81
CA LEU A 86 5.18 -4.49 9.62
C LEU A 86 3.98 -3.56 9.80
N ALA A 87 2.85 -4.07 10.31
CA ALA A 87 1.66 -3.26 10.56
C ALA A 87 1.94 -2.09 11.49
N ARG A 88 2.66 -2.33 12.59
CA ARG A 88 3.07 -1.29 13.55
C ARG A 88 3.94 -0.22 12.89
N ALA A 89 4.94 -0.63 12.11
CA ALA A 89 5.85 0.28 11.44
C ALA A 89 5.12 1.11 10.36
N LEU A 90 4.36 0.45 9.49
CA LEU A 90 3.63 1.08 8.40
C LEU A 90 2.49 1.99 8.88
N MET A 91 1.81 1.62 9.97
CA MET A 91 0.76 2.46 10.57
C MET A 91 1.31 3.75 11.19
N ALA A 92 2.61 3.80 11.52
CA ALA A 92 3.26 5.01 12.02
C ALA A 92 3.46 6.07 10.92
N ILE A 93 3.34 5.70 9.64
CA ILE A 93 3.47 6.64 8.52
C ILE A 93 2.32 7.66 8.57
N PRO A 94 2.61 8.98 8.56
CA PRO A 94 1.58 10.00 8.63
C PRO A 94 0.54 9.87 7.50
N GLY A 95 -0.72 9.78 7.87
CA GLY A 95 -1.84 9.64 6.94
C GLY A 95 -2.27 8.20 6.67
N ALA A 96 -1.52 7.19 7.10
CA ALA A 96 -1.97 5.80 7.09
C ALA A 96 -3.22 5.62 7.96
N ARG A 97 -4.15 4.76 7.52
CA ARG A 97 -5.44 4.50 8.19
C ARG A 97 -5.81 3.04 8.30
N ALA A 98 -5.28 2.21 7.43
CA ALA A 98 -5.42 0.77 7.50
C ALA A 98 -4.22 0.10 6.84
N ILE A 99 -3.93 -1.10 7.29
CA ILE A 99 -2.97 -2.02 6.70
C ILE A 99 -3.72 -3.32 6.43
N GLU A 100 -3.57 -3.84 5.23
CA GLU A 100 -4.10 -5.16 4.86
C GLU A 100 -2.97 -6.04 4.38
N PHE A 101 -3.02 -7.32 4.74
CA PHE A 101 -2.11 -8.35 4.26
C PHE A 101 -2.87 -9.26 3.29
N SER A 102 -2.28 -9.58 2.16
CA SER A 102 -2.85 -10.42 1.09
C SER A 102 -4.31 -10.12 0.76
N ASN A 103 -5.22 -11.03 1.09
CA ASN A 103 -6.66 -10.86 0.87
C ASN A 103 -7.32 -9.83 1.80
N GLY A 104 -6.63 -9.43 2.89
CA GLY A 104 -7.09 -8.40 3.81
C GLY A 104 -8.53 -8.60 4.25
N ILE A 105 -9.34 -7.55 4.09
CA ILE A 105 -10.77 -7.58 4.48
C ILE A 105 -11.57 -8.65 3.71
N GLU A 106 -11.21 -8.98 2.49
CA GLU A 106 -11.92 -9.99 1.70
C GLU A 106 -11.79 -11.38 2.30
N ALA A 107 -10.67 -11.70 2.98
CA ALA A 107 -10.50 -12.96 3.69
C ALA A 107 -11.63 -13.23 4.70
N SER A 108 -12.19 -12.18 5.31
CA SER A 108 -13.32 -12.32 6.24
C SER A 108 -14.64 -12.79 5.60
N ARG A 109 -14.69 -12.79 4.27
CA ARG A 109 -15.85 -13.22 3.47
C ARG A 109 -15.64 -14.56 2.78
N MET A 110 -14.40 -15.07 2.80
CA MET A 110 -14.02 -16.32 2.16
C MET A 110 -14.32 -17.51 3.05
N ARG A 111 -14.50 -18.67 2.44
CA ARG A 111 -14.51 -19.94 3.17
C ARG A 111 -13.06 -20.37 3.45
N GLY A 112 -12.84 -21.15 4.50
CA GLY A 112 -11.52 -21.68 4.81
C GLY A 112 -10.89 -22.45 3.67
N SER A 113 -11.66 -23.19 2.88
CA SER A 113 -11.18 -23.90 1.68
C SER A 113 -10.77 -22.99 0.52
N GLU A 114 -11.25 -21.75 0.50
CA GLU A 114 -10.91 -20.74 -0.51
C GLU A 114 -9.69 -19.92 -0.11
N ASN A 115 -9.51 -19.68 1.19
CA ASN A 115 -8.40 -18.92 1.72
C ASN A 115 -7.19 -19.79 2.10
N ASN A 116 -7.35 -21.10 2.11
CA ASN A 116 -6.29 -22.02 2.56
C ASN A 116 -5.34 -22.34 1.43
N ASP A 117 -4.05 -22.08 1.65
CA ASP A 117 -3.00 -22.47 0.72
C ASP A 117 -2.49 -23.87 1.01
N MET A 118 -2.39 -24.64 -0.05
CA MET A 118 -1.73 -25.94 0.02
C MET A 118 -0.23 -25.75 -0.29
N TRP A 119 0.61 -26.26 0.59
CA TRP A 119 2.04 -26.37 0.35
C TRP A 119 2.30 -27.45 -0.70
N ALA A 120 3.11 -27.14 -1.72
CA ALA A 120 3.58 -28.15 -2.66
C ALA A 120 4.93 -28.72 -2.24
N PRO A 121 5.28 -29.90 -2.76
CA PRO A 121 6.63 -30.41 -2.68
C PRO A 121 7.61 -29.35 -3.19
N GLY A 122 8.59 -29.00 -2.40
CA GLY A 122 9.53 -27.96 -2.74
C GLY A 122 9.36 -26.65 -1.97
N ASP A 123 8.22 -26.40 -1.40
CA ASP A 123 7.97 -25.15 -0.66
C ASP A 123 8.67 -25.08 0.70
N VAL A 124 9.21 -26.20 1.16
CA VAL A 124 9.81 -26.35 2.50
C VAL A 124 11.34 -26.31 2.48
N ALA A 125 11.96 -26.37 1.31
CA ALA A 125 13.42 -26.39 1.20
C ALA A 125 13.94 -25.09 0.59
N PRO A 126 14.90 -24.41 1.25
CA PRO A 126 15.43 -23.11 0.81
C PRO A 126 16.06 -23.11 -0.59
N GLU A 127 16.46 -24.29 -1.07
CA GLU A 127 17.08 -24.48 -2.37
C GLU A 127 16.05 -24.66 -3.49
N LEU A 128 14.78 -24.76 -3.15
CA LEU A 128 13.73 -25.03 -4.13
C LEU A 128 13.02 -23.75 -4.48
N GLU A 129 13.33 -23.25 -5.65
CA GLU A 129 12.58 -22.20 -6.33
C GLU A 129 11.14 -22.68 -6.54
N GLY A 130 10.18 -22.00 -5.98
CA GLY A 130 8.79 -22.32 -6.23
C GLY A 130 7.85 -22.22 -5.06
N ALA A 131 8.21 -21.39 -4.09
CA ALA A 131 7.19 -20.94 -3.13
C ALA A 131 6.05 -20.29 -3.89
N LYS A 132 4.93 -20.87 -3.72
CA LYS A 132 3.70 -20.79 -4.39
C LYS A 132 3.02 -19.51 -4.55
N THR A 133 2.45 -19.60 -5.53
CA THR A 133 1.28 -19.12 -6.13
C THR A 133 0.00 -19.30 -5.31
N GLY A 134 0.00 -18.99 -4.12
CA GLY A 134 -1.21 -18.96 -3.38
C GLY A 134 -1.65 -17.54 -3.11
N ASP A 135 -2.89 -17.38 -2.79
CA ASP A 135 -3.43 -16.19 -2.16
C ASP A 135 -2.96 -16.07 -0.70
N ALA A 136 -1.99 -16.95 -0.29
CA ALA A 136 -1.41 -16.95 1.03
C ALA A 136 -0.72 -15.64 1.33
N ASP A 137 -0.79 -15.37 2.58
CA ASP A 137 -0.36 -14.11 3.14
C ASP A 137 1.18 -13.91 3.15
N GLY A 138 1.97 -14.86 2.62
CA GLY A 138 3.43 -14.85 2.73
C GLY A 138 3.92 -15.01 4.18
N ALA A 139 3.00 -15.13 5.11
CA ALA A 139 3.25 -15.31 6.54
C ALA A 139 2.22 -16.26 7.16
N LEU A 140 2.66 -17.09 8.10
CA LEU A 140 1.81 -18.02 8.84
C LEU A 140 2.27 -18.09 10.30
N GLY A 141 1.35 -17.85 11.23
CA GLY A 141 1.67 -17.88 12.65
C GLY A 141 2.72 -16.86 13.08
N GLY A 142 2.85 -15.75 12.37
CA GLY A 142 3.81 -14.67 12.62
C GLY A 142 5.15 -14.84 11.92
N ARG A 143 5.32 -15.92 11.14
CA ARG A 143 6.58 -16.21 10.43
C ARG A 143 6.37 -16.27 8.93
N SER A 144 7.40 -15.84 8.18
CA SER A 144 7.40 -15.92 6.71
C SER A 144 7.33 -17.35 6.20
N THR A 145 6.60 -17.54 5.10
CA THR A 145 6.46 -18.85 4.42
C THR A 145 7.40 -19.00 3.23
N GLY A 146 8.16 -17.96 2.87
CA GLY A 146 8.94 -17.91 1.63
C GLY A 146 8.16 -17.44 0.41
N ALA A 147 6.82 -17.45 0.47
CA ALA A 147 5.97 -16.88 -0.56
C ALA A 147 6.05 -15.34 -0.56
N PRO A 148 5.67 -14.68 -1.66
CA PRO A 148 5.54 -13.23 -1.71
C PRO A 148 4.61 -12.71 -0.60
N LEU A 149 5.07 -11.70 0.16
CA LEU A 149 4.24 -11.02 1.13
C LEU A 149 3.72 -9.73 0.51
N ARG A 150 2.41 -9.65 0.38
CA ARG A 150 1.71 -8.50 -0.17
C ARG A 150 1.05 -7.69 0.95
N VAL A 151 1.30 -6.38 0.96
CA VAL A 151 0.76 -5.47 1.97
C VAL A 151 0.10 -4.27 1.29
N LEU A 152 -1.09 -3.91 1.70
CA LEU A 152 -1.79 -2.71 1.25
C LEU A 152 -1.81 -1.67 2.37
N VAL A 153 -1.29 -0.49 2.08
CA VAL A 153 -1.28 0.64 3.02
C VAL A 153 -2.27 1.70 2.55
N HIS A 154 -3.32 1.92 3.33
CA HIS A 154 -4.40 2.85 3.00
C HIS A 154 -4.14 4.22 3.58
N PHE A 155 -4.14 5.24 2.74
CA PHE A 155 -3.94 6.63 3.12
C PHE A 155 -5.22 7.45 3.01
N LYS A 156 -5.50 8.26 4.03
CA LYS A 156 -6.59 9.23 3.98
C LYS A 156 -6.33 10.31 2.94
N PRO A 157 -7.39 10.98 2.43
CA PRO A 157 -7.18 12.17 1.64
C PRO A 157 -6.53 13.28 2.47
N PRO A 158 -5.65 14.11 1.86
CA PRO A 158 -5.15 15.34 2.49
C PRO A 158 -6.30 16.24 2.94
N SER A 159 -6.22 16.75 4.16
CA SER A 159 -7.26 17.65 4.72
C SER A 159 -7.07 19.12 4.37
N SER A 160 -5.90 19.50 3.85
CA SER A 160 -5.60 20.88 3.44
C SER A 160 -6.17 21.14 2.05
N LEU A 161 -7.41 21.63 2.00
CA LEU A 161 -8.11 21.89 0.75
C LEU A 161 -8.07 23.40 0.41
N PRO A 162 -7.80 23.76 -0.86
CA PRO A 162 -7.77 25.16 -1.31
C PRO A 162 -9.19 25.71 -1.59
N ARG A 163 -10.20 25.15 -0.94
CA ARG A 163 -11.59 25.61 -1.01
C ARG A 163 -12.06 26.07 0.37
N GLU A 164 -13.13 26.85 0.39
CA GLU A 164 -13.72 27.32 1.62
C GLU A 164 -14.29 26.16 2.43
N GLN A 165 -13.94 26.13 3.70
CA GLN A 165 -14.40 25.15 4.68
C GLN A 165 -14.82 25.90 5.94
N PHE A 166 -15.66 25.29 6.76
CA PHE A 166 -16.02 25.84 8.06
C PHE A 166 -15.27 25.12 9.17
N THR A 167 -14.77 25.87 10.11
CA THR A 167 -14.10 25.39 11.31
C THR A 167 -14.60 26.11 12.54
N LEU A 168 -14.22 25.63 13.72
CA LEU A 168 -14.48 26.30 14.97
C LEU A 168 -13.25 27.16 15.35
N HIS A 169 -13.45 28.44 15.54
CA HIS A 169 -12.44 29.31 16.14
C HIS A 169 -12.47 29.13 17.66
N LEU A 170 -11.50 28.37 18.19
CA LEU A 170 -11.50 27.95 19.60
C LEU A 170 -11.57 29.12 20.59
N PRO A 171 -10.79 30.23 20.43
CA PRO A 171 -10.83 31.32 21.40
C PRO A 171 -12.21 32.01 21.52
N SER A 172 -12.96 32.10 20.43
CA SER A 172 -14.28 32.74 20.43
C SER A 172 -15.44 31.75 20.46
N ASN A 173 -15.18 30.47 20.36
CA ASN A 173 -16.16 29.37 20.24
C ASN A 173 -17.21 29.64 19.13
N LYS A 174 -16.79 30.25 18.01
CA LYS A 174 -17.65 30.60 16.89
C LYS A 174 -17.24 29.86 15.62
N LYS A 175 -18.25 29.53 14.81
CA LYS A 175 -18.03 29.01 13.46
C LYS A 175 -17.34 30.05 12.60
N GLN A 176 -16.25 29.71 11.95
CA GLN A 176 -15.47 30.56 11.08
C GLN A 176 -15.19 29.89 9.75
N SER A 177 -15.20 30.64 8.67
CA SER A 177 -14.73 30.21 7.37
C SER A 177 -13.21 30.12 7.36
N LEU A 178 -12.69 29.00 6.82
CA LEU A 178 -11.27 28.76 6.62
C LEU A 178 -11.03 28.38 5.16
N LYS A 179 -10.08 29.05 4.54
CA LYS A 179 -9.53 28.65 3.24
C LYS A 179 -8.03 28.49 3.39
N VAL A 180 -7.55 27.27 3.20
CA VAL A 180 -6.12 26.98 3.31
C VAL A 180 -5.43 27.44 2.03
N GLY A 181 -4.50 28.40 2.15
CA GLY A 181 -3.69 28.89 1.05
C GLY A 181 -2.44 28.02 0.85
N GLY A 182 -1.79 28.14 -0.31
CA GLY A 182 -0.56 27.45 -0.63
C GLY A 182 -0.74 26.29 -1.63
N ARG A 183 0.37 25.62 -1.93
CA ARG A 183 0.38 24.44 -2.81
C ARG A 183 0.11 23.20 -1.99
N HIS A 184 -0.95 22.50 -2.32
CA HIS A 184 -1.31 21.23 -1.68
C HIS A 184 -1.39 20.11 -2.72
N ASP A 185 -0.94 18.93 -2.33
CA ASP A 185 -1.09 17.74 -3.18
C ASP A 185 -2.49 17.16 -3.00
N PRO A 186 -3.15 16.78 -4.10
CA PRO A 186 -4.49 16.21 -4.04
C PRO A 186 -4.51 14.78 -3.50
N VAL A 187 -3.35 14.12 -3.36
CA VAL A 187 -3.22 12.72 -2.95
C VAL A 187 -1.88 12.52 -2.24
N ILE A 188 -1.82 11.58 -1.29
CA ILE A 188 -0.60 11.25 -0.53
C ILE A 188 0.22 10.16 -1.23
N GLY A 189 -0.44 9.19 -1.85
CA GLY A 189 0.14 7.94 -2.34
C GLY A 189 1.47 8.04 -3.09
N PRO A 190 1.63 8.91 -4.12
CA PRO A 190 2.88 8.98 -4.87
C PRO A 190 4.10 9.34 -4.02
N ARG A 191 3.89 10.09 -2.94
CA ARG A 191 4.95 10.44 -2.00
C ARG A 191 5.11 9.42 -0.88
N ALA A 192 4.05 8.68 -0.58
CA ALA A 192 4.07 7.66 0.45
C ALA A 192 4.77 6.38 -0.03
N ALA A 193 4.71 6.06 -1.32
CA ALA A 193 5.27 4.82 -1.85
C ALA A 193 6.75 4.59 -1.45
N PRO A 194 7.69 5.51 -1.71
CA PRO A 194 9.08 5.32 -1.28
C PRO A 194 9.26 5.29 0.24
N VAL A 195 8.34 5.93 1.00
CA VAL A 195 8.38 5.89 2.46
C VAL A 195 7.91 4.53 2.98
N VAL A 196 6.84 3.97 2.38
CA VAL A 196 6.34 2.63 2.68
C VAL A 196 7.44 1.58 2.44
N GLU A 197 8.13 1.69 1.32
CA GLU A 197 9.26 0.82 0.99
C GLU A 197 10.40 0.93 2.02
N ALA A 198 10.84 2.15 2.30
CA ALA A 198 11.93 2.40 3.26
C ALA A 198 11.61 1.98 4.70
N VAL A 199 10.34 2.01 5.10
CA VAL A 199 9.90 1.59 6.44
C VAL A 199 9.82 0.08 6.56
N ALA A 200 9.60 -0.63 5.44
CA ALA A 200 9.48 -2.08 5.42
C ALA A 200 10.84 -2.80 5.29
N MET A 201 11.90 -2.09 4.87
CA MET A 201 13.28 -2.59 4.82
C MET A 201 13.93 -2.61 6.20
#